data_b2f46d2897ad0c098a474c9146769bac
#
_entry.id   b2f46d2897ad0c098a474c9146769bac
#
_cell.length_a   1.000
_cell.length_b   1.000
_cell.length_c   1.000
_cell.angle_alpha   90.00
_cell.angle_beta   90.00
_cell.angle_gamma   90.00
#
_symmetry.space_group_name_H-M   'P 1'
#
loop_
_entity.id
_entity.type
_entity.pdbx_description
1 polymer ?
#
loop_
_entity_poly.entity_id
_entity_poly.type
_entity_poly.pdbx_seq_one_letter_code
_entity_poly.pdbx_strand_id
1 'polypeptide(L)'
;CAGHIAKQMGLPIRRLIVATNENDVLDEFFKTGAYRPRNSEHTYVTSSPSMDISKASNFERFVFDLMDRDPQEINTLWAEVAAGKGFDLQFALDKVGGKYGFTSGKSTHADRLATIKQVYEQDQELIDPHTADGVKVAREVREEGETVVCLETALAAKFDATIHEAVGDVAIPRPAALEGLEKLPQRVRVVPNNAAAVKEIIRETLDQ
;
A
#
# COMPACT_ATOMS: atom_id res chain seq x y z
N CYS A 1 -3.56 7.02 -4.63
CA CYS A 1 -3.73 7.96 -5.77
C CYS A 1 -5.10 7.87 -6.41
N ALA A 2 -5.68 6.67 -6.68
CA ALA A 2 -6.96 6.57 -7.38
C ALA A 2 -8.08 7.40 -6.73
N GLY A 3 -8.31 7.27 -5.42
CA GLY A 3 -9.30 8.05 -4.70
C GLY A 3 -9.03 9.56 -4.73
N HIS A 4 -7.76 9.97 -4.66
CA HIS A 4 -7.35 11.39 -4.79
C HIS A 4 -7.76 11.94 -6.17
N ILE A 5 -7.41 11.22 -7.24
CA ILE A 5 -7.77 11.61 -8.60
C ILE A 5 -9.29 11.65 -8.77
N ALA A 6 -10.01 10.62 -8.31
CA ALA A 6 -11.46 10.58 -8.37
C ALA A 6 -12.13 11.78 -7.67
N LYS A 7 -11.62 12.17 -6.48
CA LYS A 7 -12.06 13.37 -5.77
C LYS A 7 -11.78 14.64 -6.59
N GLN A 8 -10.59 14.76 -7.20
CA GLN A 8 -10.25 15.89 -8.07
C GLN A 8 -11.11 15.94 -9.35
N MET A 9 -11.60 14.81 -9.83
CA MET A 9 -12.56 14.71 -10.94
C MET A 9 -13.99 15.08 -10.54
N GLY A 10 -14.25 15.37 -9.26
CA GLY A 10 -15.56 15.81 -8.78
C GLY A 10 -16.41 14.72 -8.12
N LEU A 11 -15.90 13.49 -7.90
CA LEU A 11 -16.63 12.53 -7.09
C LEU A 11 -16.83 13.06 -5.67
N PRO A 12 -18.03 12.88 -5.06
CA PRO A 12 -18.34 13.39 -3.73
C PRO A 12 -17.66 12.58 -2.62
N ILE A 13 -16.33 12.52 -2.67
CA ILE A 13 -15.53 11.83 -1.66
C ILE A 13 -15.23 12.82 -0.54
N ARG A 14 -15.81 12.60 0.63
CA ARG A 14 -15.57 13.43 1.80
C ARG A 14 -14.14 13.27 2.30
N ARG A 15 -13.70 12.03 2.51
CA ARG A 15 -12.43 11.67 3.14
C ARG A 15 -11.67 10.61 2.35
N LEU A 16 -10.35 10.70 2.37
CA LEU A 16 -9.44 9.72 1.83
C LEU A 16 -8.64 9.12 2.99
N ILE A 17 -8.80 7.82 3.22
CA ILE A 17 -8.16 7.12 4.33
C ILE A 17 -6.96 6.35 3.78
N VAL A 18 -5.77 6.62 4.33
CA VAL A 18 -4.54 5.89 4.02
C VAL A 18 -4.23 4.94 5.16
N ALA A 19 -4.33 3.65 4.89
CA ALA A 19 -3.91 2.62 5.82
C ALA A 19 -2.48 2.17 5.52
N THR A 20 -1.68 1.99 6.55
CA THR A 20 -0.34 1.39 6.45
C THR A 20 -0.26 0.17 7.35
N ASN A 21 0.70 -0.71 7.06
CA ASN A 21 1.12 -1.74 8.00
C ASN A 21 2.18 -1.17 8.97
N GLU A 22 3.01 -2.02 9.55
CA GLU A 22 4.10 -1.62 10.44
C GLU A 22 5.13 -0.70 9.75
N ASN A 23 5.18 -0.71 8.42
CA ASN A 23 5.97 0.21 7.61
C ASN A 23 5.18 1.53 7.39
N ASP A 24 5.11 2.32 8.42
CA ASP A 24 4.18 3.44 8.61
C ASP A 24 4.65 4.79 8.05
N VAL A 25 5.52 4.81 7.04
CA VAL A 25 6.09 6.04 6.45
C VAL A 25 5.02 7.01 5.94
N LEU A 26 3.95 6.51 5.33
CA LEU A 26 2.85 7.36 4.87
C LEU A 26 1.96 7.81 6.04
N ASP A 27 1.72 6.97 7.03
CA ASP A 27 0.98 7.39 8.23
C ASP A 27 1.72 8.49 8.98
N GLU A 28 3.07 8.38 9.12
CA GLU A 28 3.91 9.43 9.66
C GLU A 28 3.74 10.74 8.86
N PHE A 29 3.81 10.68 7.52
CA PHE A 29 3.65 11.86 6.68
C PHE A 29 2.28 12.53 6.87
N PHE A 30 1.20 11.76 6.78
CA PHE A 30 -0.15 12.34 6.86
C PHE A 30 -0.47 12.92 8.24
N LYS A 31 0.25 12.53 9.28
CA LYS A 31 0.12 13.06 10.65
C LYS A 31 1.06 14.23 10.95
N THR A 32 2.26 14.22 10.36
CA THR A 32 3.33 15.14 10.78
C THR A 32 3.89 16.02 9.66
N GLY A 33 3.64 15.68 8.41
CA GLY A 33 4.26 16.30 7.23
C GLY A 33 5.65 15.74 6.90
N ALA A 34 6.22 14.91 7.77
CA ALA A 34 7.56 14.35 7.57
C ALA A 34 7.50 13.06 6.75
N TYR A 35 8.14 13.04 5.59
CA TYR A 35 8.32 11.87 4.77
C TYR A 35 9.75 11.34 4.90
N ARG A 36 9.93 10.26 5.65
CA ARG A 36 11.23 9.68 6.01
C ARG A 36 11.30 8.22 5.58
N PRO A 37 11.55 7.93 4.28
CA PRO A 37 11.71 6.55 3.82
C PRO A 37 12.82 5.85 4.58
N ARG A 38 12.53 4.65 5.06
CA ARG A 38 13.50 3.82 5.77
C ARG A 38 14.33 3.02 4.77
N ASN A 39 15.54 2.66 5.13
CA ASN A 39 16.35 1.73 4.35
C ASN A 39 15.82 0.29 4.51
N SER A 40 16.38 -0.66 3.74
CA SER A 40 15.96 -2.06 3.75
C SER A 40 16.14 -2.74 5.12
N GLU A 41 17.11 -2.32 5.90
CA GLU A 41 17.39 -2.88 7.24
C GLU A 41 16.35 -2.47 8.29
N HIS A 42 15.67 -1.35 8.04
CA HIS A 42 14.62 -0.80 8.91
C HIS A 42 13.22 -0.96 8.32
N THR A 43 13.07 -1.73 7.25
CA THR A 43 11.79 -2.10 6.68
C THR A 43 11.37 -3.46 7.23
N TYR A 44 10.22 -3.52 7.88
CA TYR A 44 9.69 -4.76 8.46
C TYR A 44 9.19 -5.70 7.35
N VAL A 45 9.42 -7.00 7.53
CA VAL A 45 8.75 -8.05 6.76
C VAL A 45 7.45 -8.38 7.48
N THR A 46 6.32 -8.19 6.82
CA THR A 46 5.00 -8.30 7.44
C THR A 46 4.12 -9.33 6.74
N SER A 47 2.94 -9.60 7.32
CA SER A 47 1.91 -10.45 6.70
C SER A 47 1.08 -9.73 5.62
N SER A 48 1.31 -8.42 5.39
CA SER A 48 0.80 -7.68 4.22
C SER A 48 1.97 -7.20 3.32
N PRO A 49 2.70 -8.13 2.68
CA PRO A 49 4.03 -7.88 2.11
C PRO A 49 4.04 -6.87 0.95
N SER A 50 2.94 -6.66 0.26
CA SER A 50 2.87 -5.64 -0.80
C SER A 50 2.97 -4.21 -0.27
N MET A 51 2.79 -4.02 1.04
CA MET A 51 2.94 -2.75 1.75
C MET A 51 4.31 -2.62 2.43
N ASP A 52 5.21 -3.60 2.30
CA ASP A 52 6.58 -3.58 2.84
C ASP A 52 7.49 -2.72 1.96
N ILE A 53 7.07 -1.49 1.74
CA ILE A 53 7.71 -0.52 0.85
C ILE A 53 7.87 0.81 1.59
N SER A 54 9.11 1.22 1.82
CA SER A 54 9.39 2.51 2.44
C SER A 54 9.25 3.69 1.47
N LYS A 55 9.49 3.48 0.16
CA LYS A 55 9.34 4.52 -0.87
C LYS A 55 8.08 4.27 -1.69
N ALA A 56 6.98 4.94 -1.35
CA ALA A 56 5.72 4.81 -2.08
C ALA A 56 5.84 5.47 -3.47
N SER A 57 5.91 4.65 -4.53
CA SER A 57 6.22 5.08 -5.90
C SER A 57 5.20 6.03 -6.54
N ASN A 58 3.97 6.07 -6.04
CA ASN A 58 2.94 6.96 -6.57
C ASN A 58 2.60 8.13 -5.63
N PHE A 59 3.28 8.26 -4.50
CA PHE A 59 3.06 9.31 -3.52
C PHE A 59 3.45 10.69 -4.07
N GLU A 60 4.46 10.77 -4.91
CA GLU A 60 4.89 11.99 -5.56
C GLU A 60 3.77 12.71 -6.33
N ARG A 61 2.79 11.97 -6.88
CA ARG A 61 1.64 12.55 -7.59
C ARG A 61 0.76 13.38 -6.67
N PHE A 62 0.56 12.94 -5.44
CA PHE A 62 -0.15 13.72 -4.43
C PHE A 62 0.69 14.93 -3.98
N VAL A 63 1.98 14.71 -3.70
CA VAL A 63 2.88 15.81 -3.30
C VAL A 63 2.99 16.86 -4.40
N PHE A 64 2.98 16.48 -5.67
CA PHE A 64 2.93 17.41 -6.80
C PHE A 64 1.70 18.32 -6.72
N ASP A 65 0.50 17.76 -6.51
CA ASP A 65 -0.71 18.58 -6.32
C ASP A 65 -0.65 19.42 -5.03
N LEU A 66 -0.05 18.88 -3.96
CA LEU A 66 0.12 19.60 -2.68
C LEU A 66 1.03 20.83 -2.82
N MET A 67 2.06 20.74 -3.67
CA MET A 67 3.01 21.80 -4.01
C MET A 67 2.55 22.64 -5.21
N ASP A 68 1.23 22.72 -5.42
CA ASP A 68 0.57 23.52 -6.46
C ASP A 68 1.13 23.24 -7.87
N ARG A 69 1.59 21.98 -8.11
CA ARG A 69 2.14 21.44 -9.37
C ARG A 69 3.45 22.09 -9.82
N ASP A 70 4.27 22.51 -8.88
CA ASP A 70 5.60 23.01 -9.18
C ASP A 70 6.58 21.86 -9.42
N PRO A 71 7.12 21.67 -10.66
CA PRO A 71 8.04 20.59 -10.97
C PRO A 71 9.43 20.79 -10.35
N GLN A 72 9.86 22.04 -10.09
CA GLN A 72 11.14 22.31 -9.47
C GLN A 72 11.13 21.86 -8.00
N GLU A 73 10.04 22.17 -7.28
CA GLU A 73 9.86 21.73 -5.90
C GLU A 73 9.85 20.20 -5.80
N ILE A 74 9.10 19.52 -6.68
CA ILE A 74 9.08 18.05 -6.70
C ILE A 74 10.45 17.45 -6.98
N ASN A 75 11.18 17.97 -7.95
CA ASN A 75 12.52 17.50 -8.25
C ASN A 75 13.46 17.67 -7.04
N THR A 76 13.38 18.78 -6.33
CA THR A 76 14.16 19.06 -5.12
C THR A 76 13.82 18.05 -4.01
N LEU A 77 12.53 17.86 -3.70
CA LEU A 77 12.08 16.92 -2.67
C LEU A 77 12.50 15.48 -2.98
N TRP A 78 12.35 15.05 -4.24
CA TRP A 78 12.73 13.69 -4.64
C TRP A 78 14.24 13.48 -4.75
N ALA A 79 15.01 14.51 -4.98
CA ALA A 79 16.48 14.44 -4.85
C ALA A 79 16.90 14.15 -3.40
N GLU A 80 16.26 14.76 -2.41
CA GLU A 80 16.50 14.45 -0.98
C GLU A 80 16.07 13.00 -0.64
N VAL A 81 14.94 12.54 -1.17
CA VAL A 81 14.52 11.13 -1.02
C VAL A 81 15.53 10.17 -1.66
N ALA A 82 16.05 10.49 -2.84
CA ALA A 82 17.07 9.69 -3.50
C ALA A 82 18.39 9.66 -2.72
N ALA A 83 18.72 10.76 -2.06
CA ALA A 83 19.88 10.86 -1.15
C ALA A 83 19.66 10.16 0.21
N GLY A 84 18.49 9.56 0.45
CA GLY A 84 18.17 8.85 1.69
C GLY A 84 17.79 9.73 2.89
N LYS A 85 17.49 11.02 2.65
CA LYS A 85 17.20 11.98 3.72
C LYS A 85 15.69 12.15 3.99
N GLY A 86 14.85 12.13 2.94
CA GLY A 86 13.44 12.50 3.03
C GLY A 86 13.20 14.01 3.07
N PHE A 87 11.97 14.41 3.44
CA PHE A 87 11.59 15.84 3.50
C PHE A 87 10.52 16.08 4.56
N ASP A 88 10.27 17.36 4.87
CA ASP A 88 9.23 17.80 5.81
C ASP A 88 8.35 18.90 5.17
N LEU A 89 7.05 18.65 5.14
CA LEU A 89 6.02 19.55 4.63
C LEU A 89 4.97 19.87 5.72
N GLN A 90 5.40 19.98 6.97
CA GLN A 90 4.51 20.28 8.10
C GLN A 90 3.65 21.53 7.83
N PHE A 91 4.20 22.53 7.15
CA PHE A 91 3.48 23.76 6.77
C PHE A 91 2.26 23.52 5.86
N ALA A 92 2.20 22.38 5.19
CA ALA A 92 1.12 22.02 4.26
C ALA A 92 0.05 21.11 4.86
N LEU A 93 0.16 20.72 6.14
CA LEU A 93 -0.78 19.78 6.78
C LEU A 93 -2.23 20.25 6.74
N ASP A 94 -2.48 21.55 6.87
CA ASP A 94 -3.83 22.12 6.76
C ASP A 94 -4.43 21.87 5.36
N LYS A 95 -3.62 21.92 4.28
CA LYS A 95 -4.07 21.53 2.93
C LYS A 95 -4.33 20.04 2.84
N VAL A 96 -3.50 19.21 3.45
CA VAL A 96 -3.62 17.75 3.44
C VAL A 96 -4.97 17.31 4.02
N GLY A 97 -5.31 17.76 5.20
CA GLY A 97 -6.58 17.45 5.87
C GLY A 97 -7.75 18.23 5.30
N GLY A 98 -7.63 19.56 5.24
CA GLY A 98 -8.72 20.47 4.87
C GLY A 98 -9.10 20.41 3.38
N LYS A 99 -8.14 20.72 2.49
CA LYS A 99 -8.41 20.76 1.04
C LYS A 99 -8.57 19.38 0.44
N TYR A 100 -7.67 18.46 0.77
CA TYR A 100 -7.64 17.13 0.14
C TYR A 100 -8.41 16.06 0.92
N GLY A 101 -8.64 16.26 2.21
CA GLY A 101 -9.42 15.38 3.06
C GLY A 101 -8.72 14.08 3.41
N PHE A 102 -7.39 14.06 3.45
CA PHE A 102 -6.62 12.90 3.86
C PHE A 102 -6.62 12.73 5.39
N THR A 103 -6.73 11.46 5.78
CA THR A 103 -6.43 10.97 7.13
C THR A 103 -5.73 9.63 7.00
N SER A 104 -5.06 9.17 8.05
CA SER A 104 -4.31 7.93 8.00
C SER A 104 -4.35 7.16 9.30
N GLY A 105 -3.94 5.91 9.24
CA GLY A 105 -3.75 5.05 10.40
C GLY A 105 -2.84 3.88 10.08
N LYS A 106 -2.45 3.18 11.14
CA LYS A 106 -1.58 2.02 11.08
C LYS A 106 -2.29 0.77 11.58
N SER A 107 -1.97 -0.37 10.98
CA SER A 107 -2.41 -1.69 11.36
C SER A 107 -1.21 -2.59 11.66
N THR A 108 -1.33 -3.43 12.65
CA THR A 108 -0.32 -4.42 13.03
C THR A 108 -0.73 -5.82 12.59
N HIS A 109 0.18 -6.78 12.68
CA HIS A 109 -0.14 -8.18 12.42
C HIS A 109 -1.34 -8.68 13.26
N ALA A 110 -1.37 -8.36 14.55
CA ALA A 110 -2.49 -8.72 15.43
C ALA A 110 -3.82 -8.07 14.97
N ASP A 111 -3.78 -6.81 14.54
CA ASP A 111 -4.96 -6.12 14.01
C ASP A 111 -5.47 -6.78 12.73
N ARG A 112 -4.57 -7.19 11.82
CA ARG A 112 -4.92 -7.92 10.59
C ARG A 112 -5.63 -9.23 10.90
N LEU A 113 -5.07 -10.05 11.77
CA LEU A 113 -5.67 -11.32 12.16
C LEU A 113 -7.05 -11.12 12.78
N ALA A 114 -7.18 -10.18 13.71
CA ALA A 114 -8.45 -9.85 14.36
C ALA A 114 -9.48 -9.35 13.34
N THR A 115 -9.05 -8.51 12.37
CA THR A 115 -9.93 -7.94 11.34
C THR A 115 -10.42 -9.00 10.36
N ILE A 116 -9.53 -9.87 9.86
CA ILE A 116 -9.89 -11.00 8.99
C ILE A 116 -10.90 -11.89 9.68
N LYS A 117 -10.61 -12.27 10.94
CA LYS A 117 -11.50 -13.11 11.74
C LYS A 117 -12.88 -12.46 11.91
N GLN A 118 -12.91 -11.19 12.27
CA GLN A 118 -14.17 -10.48 12.52
C GLN A 118 -15.00 -10.37 11.22
N VAL A 119 -14.41 -10.06 10.08
CA VAL A 119 -15.11 -9.98 8.79
C VAL A 119 -15.65 -11.37 8.42
N TYR A 120 -14.85 -12.42 8.58
CA TYR A 120 -15.29 -13.78 8.30
C TYR A 120 -16.46 -14.22 9.20
N GLU A 121 -16.40 -13.93 10.48
CA GLU A 121 -17.47 -14.29 11.44
C GLU A 121 -18.78 -13.51 11.20
N GLN A 122 -18.68 -12.24 10.80
CA GLN A 122 -19.85 -11.36 10.61
C GLN A 122 -20.46 -11.47 9.21
N ASP A 123 -19.62 -11.50 8.18
CA ASP A 123 -20.05 -11.34 6.80
C ASP A 123 -19.84 -12.61 5.96
N GLN A 124 -19.15 -13.64 6.48
CA GLN A 124 -18.73 -14.87 5.80
C GLN A 124 -17.82 -14.61 4.59
N GLU A 125 -17.10 -13.49 4.61
CA GLU A 125 -16.16 -13.07 3.58
C GLU A 125 -14.71 -13.25 4.06
N LEU A 126 -13.84 -13.78 3.19
CA LEU A 126 -12.40 -13.88 3.43
C LEU A 126 -11.69 -12.75 2.69
N ILE A 127 -11.24 -11.75 3.43
CA ILE A 127 -10.43 -10.65 2.91
C ILE A 127 -8.94 -10.94 3.04
N ASP A 128 -8.13 -10.42 2.11
CA ASP A 128 -6.69 -10.54 2.18
C ASP A 128 -6.08 -9.62 3.27
N PRO A 129 -4.82 -9.86 3.71
CA PRO A 129 -4.20 -9.08 4.78
C PRO A 129 -4.08 -7.58 4.50
N HIS A 130 -3.90 -7.17 3.24
CA HIS A 130 -3.80 -5.76 2.87
C HIS A 130 -5.16 -5.07 2.95
N THR A 131 -6.21 -5.74 2.52
CA THR A 131 -7.59 -5.29 2.69
C THR A 131 -7.95 -5.20 4.18
N ALA A 132 -7.46 -6.13 5.00
CA ALA A 132 -7.65 -6.08 6.45
C ALA A 132 -7.02 -4.83 7.08
N ASP A 133 -5.82 -4.42 6.67
CA ASP A 133 -5.21 -3.15 7.10
C ASP A 133 -6.13 -1.96 6.76
N GLY A 134 -6.68 -1.93 5.54
CA GLY A 134 -7.62 -0.91 5.09
C GLY A 134 -8.91 -0.88 5.91
N VAL A 135 -9.53 -2.04 6.12
CA VAL A 135 -10.79 -2.18 6.89
C VAL A 135 -10.60 -1.78 8.35
N LYS A 136 -9.50 -2.21 8.98
CA LYS A 136 -9.16 -1.85 10.36
C LYS A 136 -9.06 -0.34 10.52
N VAL A 137 -8.26 0.33 9.72
CA VAL A 137 -8.08 1.78 9.81
C VAL A 137 -9.38 2.52 9.45
N ALA A 138 -10.12 2.05 8.44
CA ALA A 138 -11.41 2.62 8.09
C ALA A 138 -12.41 2.56 9.26
N ARG A 139 -12.48 1.43 9.98
CA ARG A 139 -13.35 1.26 11.15
C ARG A 139 -12.98 2.19 12.31
N GLU A 140 -11.71 2.53 12.47
CA GLU A 140 -11.25 3.45 13.52
C GLU A 140 -11.61 4.90 13.25
N VAL A 141 -11.61 5.32 11.98
CA VAL A 141 -11.76 6.74 11.63
C VAL A 141 -13.11 7.10 11.06
N ARG A 142 -13.95 6.12 10.69
CA ARG A 142 -15.30 6.39 10.16
C ARG A 142 -16.21 6.98 11.23
N GLU A 143 -17.08 7.89 10.81
CA GLU A 143 -18.15 8.41 11.63
C GLU A 143 -19.43 7.57 11.49
N GLU A 144 -20.33 7.67 12.45
CA GLU A 144 -21.61 6.98 12.39
C GLU A 144 -22.41 7.39 11.14
N GLY A 145 -22.98 6.41 10.44
CA GLY A 145 -23.73 6.62 9.19
C GLY A 145 -22.88 6.89 7.95
N GLU A 146 -21.54 6.95 8.08
CA GLU A 146 -20.64 7.18 6.95
C GLU A 146 -20.44 5.88 6.15
N THR A 147 -20.65 5.93 4.83
CA THR A 147 -20.31 4.83 3.93
C THR A 147 -18.83 4.93 3.57
N VAL A 148 -18.09 3.84 3.81
CA VAL A 148 -16.67 3.74 3.46
C VAL A 148 -16.50 2.65 2.41
N VAL A 149 -15.76 2.97 1.34
CA VAL A 149 -15.35 2.01 0.31
C VAL A 149 -13.89 1.64 0.57
N CYS A 150 -13.64 0.39 0.94
CA CYS A 150 -12.30 -0.16 1.05
C CYS A 150 -11.90 -0.79 -0.29
N LEU A 151 -10.75 -0.38 -0.84
CA LEU A 151 -10.25 -0.91 -2.11
C LEU A 151 -9.49 -2.21 -1.85
N GLU A 152 -10.08 -3.34 -2.23
CA GLU A 152 -9.39 -4.61 -2.26
C GLU A 152 -8.48 -4.70 -3.49
N THR A 153 -7.23 -5.13 -3.30
CA THR A 153 -6.21 -5.20 -4.36
C THR A 153 -5.57 -6.58 -4.52
N ALA A 154 -5.92 -7.53 -3.65
CA ALA A 154 -5.44 -8.90 -3.68
C ALA A 154 -6.56 -9.87 -3.25
N LEU A 155 -6.30 -11.17 -3.38
CA LEU A 155 -7.23 -12.23 -2.99
C LEU A 155 -6.70 -12.97 -1.76
N ALA A 156 -7.57 -13.38 -0.85
CA ALA A 156 -7.24 -14.21 0.31
C ALA A 156 -6.42 -15.46 -0.09
N ALA A 157 -6.75 -16.08 -1.22
CA ALA A 157 -6.06 -17.26 -1.76
C ALA A 157 -4.56 -17.08 -2.07
N LYS A 158 -4.02 -15.88 -2.00
CA LYS A 158 -2.58 -15.61 -2.12
C LYS A 158 -1.84 -15.61 -0.77
N PHE A 159 -2.59 -15.65 0.33
CA PHE A 159 -2.07 -15.45 1.69
C PHE A 159 -2.59 -16.53 2.64
N ASP A 160 -2.67 -17.77 2.16
CA ASP A 160 -3.25 -18.93 2.87
C ASP A 160 -2.77 -19.04 4.32
N ALA A 161 -1.46 -18.88 4.55
CA ALA A 161 -0.88 -18.98 5.89
C ALA A 161 -1.48 -17.96 6.87
N THR A 162 -1.59 -16.70 6.46
CA THR A 162 -2.17 -15.62 7.30
C THR A 162 -3.68 -15.81 7.50
N ILE A 163 -4.39 -16.29 6.46
CA ILE A 163 -5.82 -16.57 6.57
C ILE A 163 -6.05 -17.71 7.57
N HIS A 164 -5.32 -18.82 7.45
CA HIS A 164 -5.44 -19.95 8.41
C HIS A 164 -5.03 -19.55 9.83
N GLU A 165 -4.04 -18.69 9.99
CA GLU A 165 -3.67 -18.14 11.30
C GLU A 165 -4.81 -17.34 11.92
N ALA A 166 -5.57 -16.59 11.12
CA ALA A 166 -6.67 -15.77 11.60
C ALA A 166 -7.95 -16.56 11.92
N VAL A 167 -8.34 -17.50 11.04
CA VAL A 167 -9.67 -18.16 11.09
C VAL A 167 -9.62 -19.68 11.21
N GLY A 168 -8.44 -20.27 11.30
CA GLY A 168 -8.26 -21.72 11.39
C GLY A 168 -8.36 -22.42 10.03
N ASP A 169 -8.67 -23.71 10.07
CA ASP A 169 -8.75 -24.57 8.88
C ASP A 169 -10.09 -24.37 8.15
N VAL A 170 -10.14 -23.33 7.33
CA VAL A 170 -11.28 -23.02 6.46
C VAL A 170 -10.93 -23.20 4.99
N ALA A 171 -11.91 -23.56 4.17
CA ALA A 171 -11.71 -23.63 2.73
C ALA A 171 -11.58 -22.21 2.15
N ILE A 172 -10.41 -21.90 1.57
CA ILE A 172 -10.16 -20.60 0.94
C ILE A 172 -10.53 -20.70 -0.54
N PRO A 173 -11.55 -19.97 -1.03
CA PRO A 173 -11.94 -19.99 -2.42
C PRO A 173 -10.77 -19.61 -3.34
N ARG A 174 -10.47 -20.46 -4.31
CA ARG A 174 -9.37 -20.24 -5.25
C ARG A 174 -9.92 -20.05 -6.66
N PRO A 175 -9.62 -18.93 -7.36
CA PRO A 175 -9.99 -18.80 -8.77
C PRO A 175 -9.38 -19.91 -9.62
N ALA A 176 -10.13 -20.43 -10.59
CA ALA A 176 -9.67 -21.49 -11.49
C ALA A 176 -8.33 -21.17 -12.18
N ALA A 177 -8.07 -19.89 -12.48
CA ALA A 177 -6.81 -19.44 -13.07
C ALA A 177 -5.58 -19.65 -12.14
N LEU A 178 -5.78 -19.82 -10.84
CA LEU A 178 -4.71 -20.07 -9.85
C LEU A 178 -4.58 -21.56 -9.49
N GLU A 179 -5.48 -22.43 -9.98
CA GLU A 179 -5.42 -23.85 -9.68
C GLU A 179 -4.19 -24.49 -10.31
N GLY A 180 -3.41 -25.19 -9.49
CA GLY A 180 -2.22 -25.91 -9.94
C GLY A 180 -1.04 -25.02 -10.38
N LEU A 181 -1.12 -23.71 -10.16
CA LEU A 181 -0.08 -22.75 -10.54
C LEU A 181 1.30 -23.11 -9.94
N GLU A 182 1.33 -23.61 -8.71
CA GLU A 182 2.54 -24.03 -8.00
C GLU A 182 3.22 -25.26 -8.63
N LYS A 183 2.48 -26.01 -9.44
CA LYS A 183 2.99 -27.21 -10.14
C LYS A 183 3.55 -26.90 -11.53
N LEU A 184 3.35 -25.68 -12.02
CA LEU A 184 3.85 -25.26 -13.32
C LEU A 184 5.36 -25.05 -13.29
N PRO A 185 6.06 -25.36 -14.41
CA PRO A 185 7.49 -25.10 -14.50
C PRO A 185 7.78 -23.61 -14.37
N GLN A 186 8.71 -23.27 -13.48
CA GLN A 186 9.16 -21.90 -13.32
C GLN A 186 10.18 -21.54 -14.41
N ARG A 187 10.00 -20.39 -15.05
CA ARG A 187 10.93 -19.81 -16.01
C ARG A 187 11.66 -18.64 -15.37
N VAL A 188 12.70 -18.95 -14.60
CA VAL A 188 13.47 -17.98 -13.82
C VAL A 188 14.92 -18.02 -14.26
N ARG A 189 15.53 -16.83 -14.45
CA ARG A 189 16.98 -16.64 -14.60
C ARG A 189 17.44 -15.70 -13.50
N VAL A 190 18.33 -16.21 -12.63
CA VAL A 190 18.94 -15.37 -11.58
C VAL A 190 20.11 -14.62 -12.19
N VAL A 191 20.15 -13.31 -11.95
CA VAL A 191 21.16 -12.41 -12.53
C VAL A 191 21.71 -11.45 -11.47
N PRO A 192 22.94 -10.92 -11.64
CA PRO A 192 23.46 -9.88 -10.77
C PRO A 192 22.56 -8.65 -10.76
N ASN A 193 22.46 -7.97 -9.61
CA ASN A 193 21.67 -6.74 -9.47
C ASN A 193 22.38 -5.56 -10.15
N ASN A 194 22.44 -5.56 -11.47
CA ASN A 194 22.90 -4.42 -12.27
C ASN A 194 22.17 -4.32 -13.62
N ALA A 195 22.00 -3.10 -14.08
CA ALA A 195 21.26 -2.82 -15.31
C ALA A 195 21.95 -3.39 -16.57
N ALA A 196 23.26 -3.54 -16.59
CA ALA A 196 23.98 -4.07 -17.76
C ALA A 196 23.66 -5.55 -17.97
N ALA A 197 23.66 -6.35 -16.90
CA ALA A 197 23.27 -7.77 -16.96
C ALA A 197 21.84 -7.95 -17.46
N VAL A 198 20.90 -7.13 -16.99
CA VAL A 198 19.49 -7.18 -17.45
C VAL A 198 19.39 -6.79 -18.94
N LYS A 199 20.07 -5.73 -19.37
CA LYS A 199 20.09 -5.30 -20.79
C LYS A 199 20.65 -6.37 -21.71
N GLU A 200 21.66 -7.12 -21.27
CA GLU A 200 22.23 -8.21 -22.07
C GLU A 200 21.23 -9.34 -22.27
N ILE A 201 20.51 -9.74 -21.21
CA ILE A 201 19.45 -10.76 -21.34
C ILE A 201 18.36 -10.33 -22.31
N ILE A 202 17.96 -9.06 -22.25
CA ILE A 202 16.95 -8.53 -23.20
C ILE A 202 17.45 -8.66 -24.64
N ARG A 203 18.71 -8.30 -24.93
CA ARG A 203 19.30 -8.44 -26.26
C ARG A 203 19.35 -9.90 -26.71
N GLU A 204 19.91 -10.80 -25.88
CA GLU A 204 19.96 -12.24 -26.16
C GLU A 204 18.58 -12.83 -26.48
N THR A 205 17.52 -12.31 -25.84
CA THR A 205 16.16 -12.82 -26.05
C THR A 205 15.51 -12.28 -27.32
N LEU A 206 15.87 -11.05 -27.73
CA LEU A 206 15.34 -10.41 -28.94
C LEU A 206 16.05 -10.88 -30.21
N ASP A 207 17.29 -11.37 -30.10
CA ASP A 207 18.10 -11.88 -31.22
C ASP A 207 17.79 -13.38 -31.53
N GLN A 208 16.88 -14.02 -30.80
CA GLN A 208 16.37 -15.38 -31.02
C GLN A 208 15.03 -15.36 -31.78
#